data_d7c38acea9ce55ed7bd3e3c7501b5645
#
_entry.id   d7c38acea9ce55ed7bd3e3c7501b5645
#
_cell.length_a   1.000
_cell.length_b   1.000
_cell.length_c   1.000
_cell.angle_alpha   90.00
_cell.angle_beta   90.00
_cell.angle_gamma   90.00
#
_symmetry.space_group_name_H-M   'P 1'
#
loop_
_entity.id
_entity.type
_entity.pdbx_description
1 polymer ?
#
loop_
_entity_poly.entity_id
_entity_poly.type
_entity_poly.pdbx_seq_one_letter_code
_entity_poly.pdbx_strand_id
1 'polypeptide(L)'
;IELIAPVTHIWYFKGVPSRLGYLLDIAPKDLEKVIYFAAYMITAVDEEARHRDLPSLEAKVQTERSRLEQRRDSELEARRVKLEEDMAQLEADGAKADVRRKVKDGAEKELKHIETRAQRQIDRLDAVWDRFKNLKVQDLEGDEILYREMKSRFGKYFEGSMGAEAIKRRLHDFDLDAESEKLREIIKTGRGQKKTRALKRLKVVQAFLDSGNSPEGMVLDCVPVIPPDLRPMVQLDGGRFATSDLNDLYRRVINRNNRLKRLVDLGAPEI
;
A
#
# COMPACT_ATOMS: atom_id res chain seq x y z
N ILE A 1 -1.82 -15.34 24.05
CA ILE A 1 -1.25 -13.98 24.03
C ILE A 1 -2.08 -13.18 23.06
N GLU A 2 -2.82 -12.20 23.56
CA GLU A 2 -3.56 -11.26 22.73
C GLU A 2 -2.59 -10.32 21.99
N LEU A 3 -2.80 -10.15 20.70
CA LEU A 3 -1.91 -9.35 19.85
C LEU A 3 -2.49 -7.94 19.64
N ILE A 4 -1.65 -6.96 19.63
CA ILE A 4 -2.01 -5.55 19.34
C ILE A 4 -2.31 -5.36 17.84
N ALA A 5 -1.63 -6.13 16.99
CA ALA A 5 -1.91 -6.21 15.56
C ALA A 5 -2.03 -7.68 15.13
N PRO A 6 -2.94 -7.99 14.20
CA PRO A 6 -3.11 -9.36 13.73
C PRO A 6 -1.88 -9.86 12.98
N VAL A 7 -1.69 -11.17 12.94
CA VAL A 7 -0.63 -11.83 12.17
C VAL A 7 -1.20 -12.96 11.32
N THR A 8 -0.71 -13.14 10.11
CA THR A 8 -1.09 -14.25 9.24
C THR A 8 -0.46 -15.55 9.74
N HIS A 9 -1.23 -16.61 9.79
CA HIS A 9 -0.73 -17.93 10.14
C HIS A 9 0.20 -18.45 9.04
N ILE A 10 1.44 -18.80 9.40
CA ILE A 10 2.50 -19.17 8.46
C ILE A 10 2.13 -20.36 7.56
N TRP A 11 1.38 -21.33 8.05
CA TRP A 11 0.97 -22.50 7.28
C TRP A 11 0.03 -22.17 6.13
N TYR A 12 -0.81 -21.15 6.29
CA TYR A 12 -1.74 -20.71 5.26
C TYR A 12 -1.12 -19.69 4.31
N PHE A 13 -0.10 -18.98 4.80
CA PHE A 13 0.63 -18.00 4.01
C PHE A 13 1.77 -18.61 3.19
N LYS A 14 2.73 -19.30 3.86
CA LYS A 14 3.95 -19.87 3.26
C LYS A 14 3.81 -21.34 2.86
N GLY A 15 2.68 -21.97 3.14
CA GLY A 15 2.42 -23.34 2.69
C GLY A 15 2.46 -23.47 1.17
N VAL A 16 2.85 -24.62 0.67
CA VAL A 16 2.85 -24.91 -0.77
C VAL A 16 1.77 -25.94 -1.07
N PRO A 17 0.69 -25.54 -1.70
CA PRO A 17 0.32 -24.19 -2.18
C PRO A 17 -0.17 -23.26 -1.05
N SER A 18 0.02 -21.93 -1.21
CA SER A 18 -0.53 -20.94 -0.28
C SER A 18 -2.05 -20.94 -0.31
N ARG A 19 -2.67 -21.26 0.83
CA ARG A 19 -4.14 -21.29 0.95
C ARG A 19 -4.74 -19.90 0.92
N LEU A 20 -4.09 -18.93 1.57
CA LEU A 20 -4.44 -17.50 1.47
C LEU A 20 -4.35 -17.00 0.03
N GLY A 21 -3.26 -17.33 -0.67
CA GLY A 21 -3.08 -16.93 -2.06
C GLY A 21 -4.14 -17.52 -3.00
N TYR A 22 -4.55 -18.78 -2.80
CA TYR A 22 -5.62 -19.38 -3.58
C TYR A 22 -7.00 -18.84 -3.25
N LEU A 23 -7.30 -18.64 -1.97
CA LEU A 23 -8.61 -18.10 -1.57
C LEU A 23 -8.80 -16.70 -2.14
N LEU A 24 -7.86 -15.79 -1.88
CA LEU A 24 -7.93 -14.39 -2.31
C LEU A 24 -7.55 -14.16 -3.78
N ASP A 25 -7.08 -15.19 -4.48
CA ASP A 25 -6.56 -15.08 -5.85
C ASP A 25 -5.37 -14.12 -6.02
N ILE A 26 -4.52 -14.06 -5.00
CA ILE A 26 -3.34 -13.20 -4.96
C ILE A 26 -2.08 -14.05 -5.18
N ALA A 27 -1.16 -13.55 -6.02
CA ALA A 27 0.12 -14.22 -6.23
C ALA A 27 0.97 -14.21 -4.94
N PRO A 28 1.76 -15.27 -4.65
CA PRO A 28 2.55 -15.35 -3.43
C PRO A 28 3.48 -14.16 -3.19
N LYS A 29 4.12 -13.64 -4.24
CA LYS A 29 5.00 -12.45 -4.16
C LYS A 29 4.24 -11.18 -3.78
N ASP A 30 3.02 -11.03 -4.26
CA ASP A 30 2.19 -9.88 -3.98
C ASP A 30 1.59 -9.97 -2.56
N LEU A 31 1.22 -11.18 -2.14
CA LEU A 31 0.83 -11.43 -0.76
C LEU A 31 1.97 -11.11 0.23
N GLU A 32 3.21 -11.47 -0.12
CA GLU A 32 4.40 -11.09 0.67
C GLU A 32 4.57 -9.57 0.78
N LYS A 33 4.41 -8.82 -0.31
CA LYS A 33 4.51 -7.34 -0.27
C LYS A 33 3.52 -6.74 0.72
N VAL A 34 2.29 -7.23 0.74
CA VAL A 34 1.26 -6.73 1.69
C VAL A 34 1.63 -7.09 3.12
N ILE A 35 1.92 -8.37 3.40
CA ILE A 35 2.16 -8.86 4.76
C ILE A 35 3.42 -8.25 5.38
N TYR A 36 4.45 -7.99 4.59
CA TYR A 36 5.71 -7.39 5.06
C TYR A 36 5.77 -5.85 4.90
N PHE A 37 4.62 -5.19 4.76
CA PHE A 37 4.51 -3.72 4.73
C PHE A 37 5.28 -3.06 3.56
N ALA A 38 5.41 -3.76 2.43
CA ALA A 38 6.04 -3.24 1.22
C ALA A 38 5.03 -2.63 0.22
N ALA A 39 3.74 -2.88 0.40
CA ALA A 39 2.68 -2.31 -0.43
C ALA A 39 1.37 -2.22 0.35
N TYR A 40 0.61 -1.17 0.08
CA TYR A 40 -0.80 -1.08 0.47
C TYR A 40 -1.64 -1.99 -0.40
N MET A 41 -2.62 -2.66 0.19
CA MET A 41 -3.66 -3.36 -0.53
C MET A 41 -4.98 -2.60 -0.38
N ILE A 42 -5.67 -2.38 -1.48
CA ILE A 42 -7.00 -1.78 -1.49
C ILE A 42 -7.99 -2.82 -0.96
N THR A 43 -8.62 -2.53 0.16
CA THR A 43 -9.53 -3.46 0.84
C THR A 43 -10.99 -3.24 0.46
N ALA A 44 -11.37 -2.01 0.17
CA ALA A 44 -12.72 -1.68 -0.27
C ALA A 44 -12.69 -0.52 -1.27
N VAL A 45 -13.65 -0.49 -2.19
CA VAL A 45 -13.91 0.61 -3.14
C VAL A 45 -15.42 0.81 -3.22
N ASP A 46 -15.87 2.04 -2.97
CA ASP A 46 -17.24 2.44 -3.20
C ASP A 46 -17.42 2.82 -4.69
N GLU A 47 -17.72 1.80 -5.48
CA GLU A 47 -17.87 1.93 -6.94
C GLU A 47 -19.05 2.84 -7.30
N GLU A 48 -20.15 2.79 -6.54
CA GLU A 48 -21.35 3.59 -6.82
C GLU A 48 -21.09 5.08 -6.59
N ALA A 49 -20.54 5.42 -5.42
CA ALA A 49 -20.18 6.80 -5.11
C ALA A 49 -19.10 7.32 -6.07
N ARG A 50 -18.09 6.51 -6.38
CA ARG A 50 -17.05 6.88 -7.34
C ARG A 50 -17.64 7.16 -8.72
N HIS A 51 -18.46 6.28 -9.25
CA HIS A 51 -19.07 6.44 -10.58
C HIS A 51 -19.97 7.67 -10.66
N ARG A 52 -20.79 7.89 -9.64
CA ARG A 52 -21.68 9.05 -9.54
C ARG A 52 -20.90 10.37 -9.52
N ASP A 53 -19.83 10.44 -8.74
CA ASP A 53 -19.08 11.67 -8.49
C ASP A 53 -17.93 11.90 -9.50
N LEU A 54 -17.61 10.91 -10.33
CA LEU A 54 -16.47 10.93 -11.27
C LEU A 54 -16.38 12.20 -12.14
N PRO A 55 -17.48 12.68 -12.78
CA PRO A 55 -17.41 13.89 -13.60
C PRO A 55 -17.04 15.14 -12.79
N SER A 56 -17.55 15.26 -11.58
CA SER A 56 -17.24 16.38 -10.67
C SER A 56 -15.79 16.35 -10.20
N LEU A 57 -15.28 15.16 -9.92
CA LEU A 57 -13.89 14.95 -9.52
C LEU A 57 -12.93 15.25 -10.66
N GLU A 58 -13.26 14.82 -11.87
CA GLU A 58 -12.46 15.12 -13.06
C GLU A 58 -12.37 16.63 -13.32
N ALA A 59 -13.49 17.34 -13.20
CA ALA A 59 -13.50 18.81 -13.33
C ALA A 59 -12.60 19.49 -12.28
N LYS A 60 -12.59 19.00 -11.02
CA LYS A 60 -11.69 19.51 -9.98
C LYS A 60 -10.23 19.26 -10.28
N VAL A 61 -9.87 18.06 -10.73
CA VAL A 61 -8.51 17.69 -11.12
C VAL A 61 -8.06 18.55 -12.30
N GLN A 62 -8.91 18.74 -13.31
CA GLN A 62 -8.61 19.57 -14.45
C GLN A 62 -8.41 21.06 -14.08
N THR A 63 -9.21 21.56 -13.14
CA THR A 63 -9.05 22.93 -12.61
C THR A 63 -7.71 23.07 -11.87
N GLU A 64 -7.32 22.09 -11.07
CA GLU A 64 -6.02 22.11 -10.38
C GLU A 64 -4.87 22.01 -11.36
N ARG A 65 -4.97 21.16 -12.37
CA ARG A 65 -3.99 21.06 -13.45
C ARG A 65 -3.79 22.40 -14.16
N SER A 66 -4.89 23.04 -14.57
CA SER A 66 -4.84 24.37 -15.21
C SER A 66 -4.20 25.42 -14.32
N ARG A 67 -4.44 25.37 -13.00
CA ARG A 67 -3.75 26.27 -12.04
C ARG A 67 -2.24 26.03 -11.99
N LEU A 68 -1.80 24.77 -12.02
CA LEU A 68 -0.37 24.44 -12.04
C LEU A 68 0.29 24.91 -13.34
N GLU A 69 -0.39 24.76 -14.47
CA GLU A 69 0.07 25.26 -15.77
C GLU A 69 0.16 26.80 -15.79
N GLN A 70 -0.87 27.50 -15.35
CA GLN A 70 -0.87 28.96 -15.25
C GLN A 70 0.22 29.48 -14.32
N ARG A 71 0.41 28.83 -13.18
CA ARG A 71 1.48 29.20 -12.24
C ARG A 71 2.85 29.00 -12.87
N ARG A 72 3.09 27.89 -13.56
CA ARG A 72 4.33 27.64 -14.31
C ARG A 72 4.58 28.77 -15.32
N ASP A 73 3.58 29.08 -16.13
CA ASP A 73 3.71 30.07 -17.19
C ASP A 73 3.97 31.46 -16.61
N SER A 74 3.31 31.84 -15.53
CA SER A 74 3.55 33.07 -14.80
C SER A 74 4.95 33.16 -14.19
N GLU A 75 5.44 32.07 -13.55
CA GLU A 75 6.80 32.01 -12.99
C GLU A 75 7.88 32.09 -14.12
N LEU A 76 7.64 31.43 -15.25
CA LEU A 76 8.54 31.50 -16.43
C LEU A 76 8.60 32.90 -17.01
N GLU A 77 7.45 33.54 -17.18
CA GLU A 77 7.38 34.89 -17.72
C GLU A 77 8.07 35.91 -16.80
N ALA A 78 7.76 35.86 -15.50
CA ALA A 78 8.41 36.71 -14.51
C ALA A 78 9.95 36.55 -14.53
N ARG A 79 10.44 35.33 -14.71
CA ARG A 79 11.88 35.06 -14.77
C ARG A 79 12.51 35.57 -16.09
N ARG A 80 11.77 35.48 -17.22
CA ARG A 80 12.21 36.01 -18.51
C ARG A 80 12.31 37.54 -18.48
N VAL A 81 11.26 38.22 -17.99
CA VAL A 81 11.27 39.67 -17.82
C VAL A 81 12.45 40.12 -16.98
N LYS A 82 12.68 39.42 -15.83
CA LYS A 82 13.82 39.72 -14.99
C LYS A 82 15.17 39.51 -15.70
N LEU A 83 15.29 38.50 -16.55
CA LEU A 83 16.50 38.27 -17.33
C LEU A 83 16.73 39.43 -18.33
N GLU A 84 15.68 39.91 -18.99
CA GLU A 84 15.75 41.04 -19.92
C GLU A 84 16.20 42.31 -19.18
N GLU A 85 15.66 42.61 -18.01
CA GLU A 85 16.06 43.73 -17.17
C GLU A 85 17.52 43.58 -16.70
N ASP A 86 17.94 42.44 -16.21
CA ASP A 86 19.32 42.15 -15.78
C ASP A 86 20.30 42.35 -16.97
N MET A 87 19.93 41.87 -18.16
CA MET A 87 20.76 41.99 -19.36
C MET A 87 20.88 43.44 -19.84
N ALA A 88 19.76 44.19 -19.84
CA ALA A 88 19.77 45.60 -20.19
C ALA A 88 20.64 46.42 -19.23
N GLN A 89 20.56 46.12 -17.93
CA GLN A 89 21.41 46.79 -16.93
C GLN A 89 22.89 46.47 -17.14
N LEU A 90 23.24 45.22 -17.40
CA LEU A 90 24.63 44.81 -17.66
C LEU A 90 25.19 45.39 -18.95
N GLU A 91 24.37 45.64 -19.94
CA GLU A 91 24.77 46.37 -21.17
C GLU A 91 25.02 47.87 -20.91
N ALA A 92 24.12 48.51 -20.15
CA ALA A 92 24.30 49.90 -19.73
C ALA A 92 25.56 50.12 -18.90
N ASP A 93 25.87 49.18 -18.04
CA ASP A 93 27.08 49.19 -17.15
C ASP A 93 28.36 48.78 -17.89
N GLY A 94 28.31 48.43 -19.16
CA GLY A 94 29.47 48.02 -19.96
C GLY A 94 30.09 46.69 -19.51
N ALA A 95 29.31 45.80 -18.92
CA ALA A 95 29.79 44.53 -18.38
C ALA A 95 30.42 43.63 -19.45
N LYS A 96 31.50 42.92 -19.06
CA LYS A 96 32.22 42.00 -19.96
C LYS A 96 31.30 40.88 -20.46
N ALA A 97 31.56 40.39 -21.67
CA ALA A 97 30.79 39.34 -22.32
C ALA A 97 30.66 38.06 -21.46
N ASP A 98 31.72 37.69 -20.74
CA ASP A 98 31.70 36.54 -19.84
C ASP A 98 30.74 36.69 -18.68
N VAL A 99 30.56 37.90 -18.14
CA VAL A 99 29.61 38.18 -17.05
C VAL A 99 28.19 38.05 -17.57
N ARG A 100 27.89 38.68 -18.73
CA ARG A 100 26.59 38.59 -19.38
C ARG A 100 26.21 37.14 -19.71
N ARG A 101 27.18 36.35 -20.22
CA ARG A 101 26.98 34.92 -20.49
C ARG A 101 26.66 34.15 -19.24
N LYS A 102 27.38 34.36 -18.12
CA LYS A 102 27.10 33.66 -16.83
C LYS A 102 25.71 33.98 -16.31
N VAL A 103 25.25 35.21 -16.41
CA VAL A 103 23.88 35.60 -16.00
C VAL A 103 22.84 34.89 -16.85
N LYS A 104 23.04 34.88 -18.17
CA LYS A 104 22.15 34.18 -19.11
C LYS A 104 22.10 32.68 -18.82
N ASP A 105 23.26 32.02 -18.71
CA ASP A 105 23.36 30.58 -18.43
C ASP A 105 22.72 30.23 -17.04
N GLY A 106 22.84 31.13 -16.06
CA GLY A 106 22.18 31.01 -14.75
C GLY A 106 20.65 31.05 -14.87
N ALA A 107 20.14 32.05 -15.60
CA ALA A 107 18.71 32.23 -15.82
C ALA A 107 18.09 31.04 -16.61
N GLU A 108 18.78 30.54 -17.64
CA GLU A 108 18.35 29.37 -18.40
C GLU A 108 18.22 28.12 -17.51
N LYS A 109 19.15 27.93 -16.57
CA LYS A 109 19.06 26.84 -15.58
C LYS A 109 17.86 27.01 -14.65
N GLU A 110 17.59 28.23 -14.19
CA GLU A 110 16.43 28.53 -13.33
C GLU A 110 15.12 28.31 -14.10
N LEU A 111 15.01 28.77 -15.34
CA LEU A 111 13.84 28.54 -16.19
C LEU A 111 13.58 27.04 -16.37
N LYS A 112 14.62 26.27 -16.68
CA LYS A 112 14.51 24.80 -16.78
C LYS A 112 14.12 24.14 -15.46
N HIS A 113 14.59 24.70 -14.34
CA HIS A 113 14.20 24.19 -13.02
C HIS A 113 12.71 24.45 -12.72
N ILE A 114 12.20 25.65 -13.03
CA ILE A 114 10.79 26.00 -12.89
C ILE A 114 9.92 25.03 -13.71
N GLU A 115 10.27 24.86 -14.99
CA GLU A 115 9.55 23.97 -15.91
C GLU A 115 9.54 22.51 -15.40
N THR A 116 10.71 21.99 -15.04
CA THR A 116 10.84 20.62 -14.56
C THR A 116 10.07 20.38 -13.25
N ARG A 117 10.09 21.36 -12.33
CA ARG A 117 9.35 21.27 -11.06
C ARG A 117 7.84 21.26 -11.31
N ALA A 118 7.36 22.16 -12.15
CA ALA A 118 5.93 22.24 -12.48
C ALA A 118 5.45 20.98 -13.21
N GLN A 119 6.23 20.50 -14.19
CA GLN A 119 5.91 19.27 -14.91
C GLN A 119 5.80 18.07 -13.97
N ARG A 120 6.72 17.92 -13.02
CA ARG A 120 6.65 16.85 -12.01
C ARG A 120 5.38 16.92 -11.16
N GLN A 121 4.90 18.13 -10.84
CA GLN A 121 3.64 18.29 -10.08
C GLN A 121 2.42 17.89 -10.92
N ILE A 122 2.41 18.26 -12.20
CA ILE A 122 1.35 17.89 -13.15
C ILE A 122 1.35 16.38 -13.37
N ASP A 123 2.50 15.79 -13.67
CA ASP A 123 2.63 14.33 -13.90
C ASP A 123 2.16 13.53 -12.69
N ARG A 124 2.46 14.05 -11.50
CA ARG A 124 2.03 13.42 -10.25
C ARG A 124 0.52 13.51 -10.04
N LEU A 125 -0.08 14.69 -10.30
CA LEU A 125 -1.54 14.85 -10.24
C LEU A 125 -2.24 13.89 -11.21
N ASP A 126 -1.73 13.81 -12.44
CA ASP A 126 -2.25 12.92 -13.47
C ASP A 126 -2.10 11.45 -13.07
N ALA A 127 -0.95 11.05 -12.52
CA ALA A 127 -0.72 9.69 -12.04
C ALA A 127 -1.67 9.29 -10.89
N VAL A 128 -1.89 10.18 -9.93
CA VAL A 128 -2.85 9.97 -8.83
C VAL A 128 -4.27 9.81 -9.35
N TRP A 129 -4.67 10.66 -10.30
CA TRP A 129 -5.99 10.61 -10.91
C TRP A 129 -6.21 9.33 -11.71
N ASP A 130 -5.25 8.95 -12.55
CA ASP A 130 -5.35 7.75 -13.37
C ASP A 130 -5.37 6.47 -12.52
N ARG A 131 -4.59 6.45 -11.44
CA ARG A 131 -4.60 5.34 -10.49
C ARG A 131 -5.94 5.22 -9.79
N PHE A 132 -6.50 6.34 -9.31
CA PHE A 132 -7.80 6.37 -8.63
C PHE A 132 -8.97 5.94 -9.55
N LYS A 133 -9.00 6.43 -10.78
CA LYS A 133 -10.07 6.05 -11.74
C LYS A 133 -10.17 4.56 -11.96
N ASN A 134 -9.03 3.88 -12.00
CA ASN A 134 -8.91 2.47 -12.33
C ASN A 134 -8.75 1.57 -11.10
N LEU A 135 -8.86 2.12 -9.89
CA LEU A 135 -8.63 1.42 -8.65
C LEU A 135 -9.65 0.30 -8.43
N LYS A 136 -9.15 -0.88 -8.07
CA LYS A 136 -9.98 -2.06 -7.77
C LYS A 136 -9.63 -2.63 -6.40
N VAL A 137 -10.58 -3.33 -5.83
CA VAL A 137 -10.33 -4.13 -4.62
C VAL A 137 -9.24 -5.15 -4.90
N GLN A 138 -8.31 -5.30 -3.95
CA GLN A 138 -7.07 -6.10 -4.03
C GLN A 138 -5.96 -5.53 -4.92
N ASP A 139 -6.13 -4.34 -5.49
CA ASP A 139 -5.00 -3.65 -6.11
C ASP A 139 -3.92 -3.36 -5.08
N LEU A 140 -2.66 -3.45 -5.51
CA LEU A 140 -1.51 -3.14 -4.67
C LEU A 140 -0.89 -1.81 -5.09
N GLU A 141 -0.52 -1.02 -4.09
CA GLU A 141 0.21 0.23 -4.29
C GLU A 141 1.49 0.21 -3.45
N GLY A 142 2.62 0.18 -4.14
CA GLY A 142 3.94 0.19 -3.51
C GLY A 142 4.56 1.59 -3.35
N ASP A 143 4.03 2.59 -4.07
CA ASP A 143 4.43 3.98 -3.89
C ASP A 143 3.62 4.61 -2.75
N GLU A 144 4.25 4.69 -1.58
CA GLU A 144 3.63 5.26 -0.38
C GLU A 144 3.19 6.71 -0.57
N ILE A 145 3.95 7.51 -1.33
CA ILE A 145 3.63 8.91 -1.55
C ILE A 145 2.40 9.01 -2.47
N LEU A 146 2.35 8.20 -3.52
CA LEU A 146 1.19 8.11 -4.41
C LEU A 146 -0.07 7.67 -3.65
N TYR A 147 0.06 6.64 -2.81
CA TYR A 147 -1.06 6.16 -1.98
C TYR A 147 -1.56 7.25 -1.02
N ARG A 148 -0.67 7.91 -0.28
CA ARG A 148 -1.04 8.98 0.67
C ARG A 148 -1.73 10.14 -0.03
N GLU A 149 -1.25 10.54 -1.19
CA GLU A 149 -1.86 11.62 -1.97
C GLU A 149 -3.23 11.22 -2.52
N MET A 150 -3.36 10.01 -3.05
CA MET A 150 -4.63 9.44 -3.49
C MET A 150 -5.63 9.34 -2.31
N LYS A 151 -5.18 8.91 -1.13
CA LYS A 151 -5.98 8.83 0.10
C LYS A 151 -6.43 10.20 0.59
N SER A 152 -5.54 11.20 0.55
CA SER A 152 -5.88 12.59 0.92
C SER A 152 -6.94 13.21 0.01
N ARG A 153 -6.88 12.95 -1.30
CA ARG A 153 -7.80 13.52 -2.30
C ARG A 153 -9.12 12.76 -2.42
N PHE A 154 -9.05 11.44 -2.39
CA PHE A 154 -10.15 10.54 -2.76
C PHE A 154 -10.48 9.51 -1.68
N GLY A 155 -9.99 9.68 -0.45
CA GLY A 155 -10.08 8.69 0.62
C GLY A 155 -11.48 8.30 1.06
N LYS A 156 -12.50 9.07 0.71
CA LYS A 156 -13.90 8.71 0.99
C LYS A 156 -14.44 7.60 0.06
N TYR A 157 -13.77 7.32 -1.06
CA TYR A 157 -14.22 6.36 -2.06
C TYR A 157 -13.53 5.00 -1.95
N PHE A 158 -12.49 4.88 -1.16
CA PHE A 158 -11.77 3.63 -1.01
C PHE A 158 -11.10 3.49 0.35
N GLU A 159 -10.88 2.26 0.72
CA GLU A 159 -10.06 1.89 1.88
C GLU A 159 -8.89 1.03 1.43
N GLY A 160 -7.78 1.17 2.13
CA GLY A 160 -6.60 0.36 1.94
C GLY A 160 -5.82 0.27 3.23
N SER A 161 -5.10 -0.83 3.40
CA SER A 161 -4.21 -1.02 4.54
C SER A 161 -3.04 -1.94 4.17
N MET A 162 -2.11 -2.11 5.09
CA MET A 162 -0.95 -2.99 4.95
C MET A 162 -0.98 -4.11 5.99
N GLY A 163 -0.09 -5.07 5.83
CA GLY A 163 0.11 -6.15 6.80
C GLY A 163 -1.04 -7.15 6.85
N ALA A 164 -1.08 -7.91 7.93
CA ALA A 164 -2.11 -8.92 8.16
C ALA A 164 -3.50 -8.31 8.34
N GLU A 165 -3.59 -7.05 8.76
CA GLU A 165 -4.86 -6.32 8.87
C GLU A 165 -5.56 -6.20 7.53
N ALA A 166 -4.84 -5.87 6.46
CA ALA A 166 -5.38 -5.80 5.12
C ALA A 166 -5.96 -7.16 4.68
N ILE A 167 -5.22 -8.23 4.96
CA ILE A 167 -5.65 -9.60 4.66
C ILE A 167 -6.91 -9.95 5.44
N LYS A 168 -6.93 -9.64 6.76
CA LYS A 168 -8.07 -9.92 7.62
C LYS A 168 -9.35 -9.25 7.13
N ARG A 169 -9.29 -7.95 6.78
CA ARG A 169 -10.43 -7.22 6.22
C ARG A 169 -10.95 -7.87 4.94
N ARG A 170 -10.04 -8.29 4.04
CA ARG A 170 -10.45 -8.99 2.82
C ARG A 170 -11.07 -10.35 3.08
N LEU A 171 -10.62 -11.07 4.10
CA LEU A 171 -11.21 -12.36 4.49
C LEU A 171 -12.58 -12.18 5.16
N HIS A 172 -12.77 -11.08 5.91
CA HIS A 172 -14.05 -10.74 6.52
C HIS A 172 -15.15 -10.52 5.48
N ASP A 173 -14.83 -9.77 4.43
CA ASP A 173 -15.78 -9.41 3.35
C ASP A 173 -15.85 -10.49 2.26
N PHE A 174 -15.21 -11.64 2.46
CA PHE A 174 -15.13 -12.68 1.44
C PHE A 174 -16.36 -13.57 1.41
N ASP A 175 -17.17 -13.46 0.36
CA ASP A 175 -18.33 -14.30 0.11
C ASP A 175 -17.91 -15.64 -0.53
N LEU A 176 -17.90 -16.70 0.31
CA LEU A 176 -17.54 -18.05 -0.11
C LEU A 176 -18.53 -18.64 -1.11
N ASP A 177 -19.83 -18.38 -0.96
CA ASP A 177 -20.87 -18.95 -1.82
C ASP A 177 -20.79 -18.31 -3.21
N ALA A 178 -20.77 -16.99 -3.28
CA ALA A 178 -20.64 -16.26 -4.55
C ALA A 178 -19.34 -16.65 -5.29
N GLU A 179 -18.22 -16.80 -4.58
CA GLU A 179 -16.96 -17.20 -5.22
C GLU A 179 -16.99 -18.67 -5.68
N SER A 180 -17.66 -19.56 -4.93
CA SER A 180 -17.88 -20.97 -5.36
C SER A 180 -18.66 -21.03 -6.67
N GLU A 181 -19.75 -20.28 -6.78
CA GLU A 181 -20.57 -20.24 -7.99
C GLU A 181 -19.77 -19.70 -9.19
N LYS A 182 -19.06 -18.60 -9.01
CA LYS A 182 -18.19 -17.99 -10.02
C LYS A 182 -17.10 -18.96 -10.50
N LEU A 183 -16.46 -19.67 -9.58
CA LEU A 183 -15.44 -20.65 -9.93
C LEU A 183 -16.01 -21.86 -10.67
N ARG A 184 -17.20 -22.33 -10.30
CA ARG A 184 -17.91 -23.40 -11.02
C ARG A 184 -18.24 -22.99 -12.45
N GLU A 185 -18.65 -21.75 -12.67
CA GLU A 185 -18.92 -21.23 -14.02
C GLU A 185 -17.62 -21.14 -14.85
N ILE A 186 -16.53 -20.67 -14.26
CA ILE A 186 -15.22 -20.65 -14.93
C ILE A 186 -14.75 -22.07 -15.28
N ILE A 187 -15.04 -23.07 -14.45
CA ILE A 187 -14.68 -24.48 -14.73
C ILE A 187 -15.50 -25.05 -15.87
N LYS A 188 -16.77 -24.68 -16.02
CA LYS A 188 -17.64 -25.10 -17.14
C LYS A 188 -17.21 -24.51 -18.46
N THR A 189 -16.91 -23.20 -18.47
CA THR A 189 -16.65 -22.44 -19.70
C THR A 189 -15.18 -22.33 -20.05
N GLY A 190 -14.29 -22.38 -19.04
CA GLY A 190 -12.84 -22.17 -19.19
C GLY A 190 -12.08 -23.39 -19.72
N ARG A 191 -10.91 -23.12 -20.32
CA ARG A 191 -9.98 -24.16 -20.84
C ARG A 191 -8.57 -23.91 -20.30
N GLY A 192 -7.73 -24.97 -20.35
CA GLY A 192 -6.31 -24.88 -20.03
C GLY A 192 -6.01 -24.44 -18.60
N GLN A 193 -5.03 -23.56 -18.45
CA GLN A 193 -4.54 -23.10 -17.14
C GLN A 193 -5.60 -22.37 -16.31
N LYS A 194 -6.51 -21.62 -16.96
CA LYS A 194 -7.61 -20.92 -16.27
C LYS A 194 -8.52 -21.90 -15.53
N LYS A 195 -8.90 -23.01 -16.19
CA LYS A 195 -9.70 -24.08 -15.59
C LYS A 195 -8.96 -24.77 -14.45
N THR A 196 -7.67 -25.10 -14.64
CA THR A 196 -6.84 -25.75 -13.62
C THR A 196 -6.69 -24.88 -12.38
N ARG A 197 -6.47 -23.58 -12.55
CA ARG A 197 -6.40 -22.62 -11.44
C ARG A 197 -7.74 -22.53 -10.70
N ALA A 198 -8.84 -22.41 -11.43
CA ALA A 198 -10.18 -22.37 -10.83
C ALA A 198 -10.50 -23.63 -10.04
N LEU A 199 -10.12 -24.83 -10.51
CA LEU A 199 -10.28 -26.09 -9.76
C LEU A 199 -9.50 -26.10 -8.44
N LYS A 200 -8.26 -25.61 -8.45
CA LYS A 200 -7.44 -25.53 -7.24
C LYS A 200 -8.03 -24.54 -6.23
N ARG A 201 -8.52 -23.39 -6.69
CA ARG A 201 -9.18 -22.40 -5.84
C ARG A 201 -10.50 -22.93 -5.27
N LEU A 202 -11.33 -23.57 -6.11
CA LEU A 202 -12.60 -24.13 -5.67
C LEU A 202 -12.42 -25.18 -4.56
N LYS A 203 -11.36 -25.99 -4.59
CA LYS A 203 -11.05 -26.94 -3.52
C LYS A 203 -10.84 -26.23 -2.17
N VAL A 204 -10.21 -25.07 -2.16
CA VAL A 204 -10.00 -24.29 -0.92
C VAL A 204 -11.31 -23.67 -0.44
N VAL A 205 -12.07 -23.05 -1.35
CA VAL A 205 -13.38 -22.45 -1.04
C VAL A 205 -14.34 -23.52 -0.50
N GLN A 206 -14.41 -24.68 -1.17
CA GLN A 206 -15.29 -25.78 -0.77
C GLN A 206 -14.90 -26.33 0.62
N ALA A 207 -13.61 -26.41 0.94
CA ALA A 207 -13.16 -26.87 2.26
C ALA A 207 -13.66 -25.96 3.40
N PHE A 208 -13.76 -24.65 3.16
CA PHE A 208 -14.35 -23.71 4.12
C PHE A 208 -15.87 -23.90 4.22
N LEU A 209 -16.55 -24.00 3.09
CA LEU A 209 -18.01 -24.23 3.06
C LEU A 209 -18.40 -25.54 3.76
N ASP A 210 -17.70 -26.64 3.47
CA ASP A 210 -18.00 -27.96 4.03
C ASP A 210 -17.71 -28.03 5.54
N SER A 211 -16.68 -27.31 6.02
CA SER A 211 -16.31 -27.30 7.44
C SER A 211 -17.05 -26.27 8.28
N GLY A 212 -17.70 -25.28 7.64
CA GLY A 212 -18.32 -24.16 8.34
C GLY A 212 -17.34 -23.23 9.04
N ASN A 213 -16.02 -23.36 8.80
CA ASN A 213 -15.02 -22.48 9.39
C ASN A 213 -14.94 -21.15 8.64
N SER A 214 -14.74 -20.07 9.41
CA SER A 214 -14.48 -18.75 8.80
C SER A 214 -13.05 -18.66 8.25
N PRO A 215 -12.85 -18.14 7.05
CA PRO A 215 -11.53 -17.86 6.51
C PRO A 215 -10.69 -16.90 7.35
N GLU A 216 -11.32 -16.04 8.16
CA GLU A 216 -10.64 -15.11 9.09
C GLU A 216 -9.72 -15.84 10.07
N GLY A 217 -10.02 -17.11 10.42
CA GLY A 217 -9.16 -17.93 11.27
C GLY A 217 -7.75 -18.21 10.73
N MET A 218 -7.47 -17.86 9.46
CA MET A 218 -6.11 -17.89 8.91
C MET A 218 -5.25 -16.69 9.34
N VAL A 219 -5.87 -15.71 10.00
CA VAL A 219 -5.21 -14.54 10.59
C VAL A 219 -5.47 -14.57 12.09
N LEU A 220 -4.40 -14.48 12.87
CA LEU A 220 -4.46 -14.63 14.33
C LEU A 220 -4.49 -13.26 15.01
N ASP A 221 -5.47 -13.05 15.88
CA ASP A 221 -5.50 -11.94 16.84
C ASP A 221 -4.91 -12.36 18.20
N CYS A 222 -4.79 -13.66 18.41
CA CYS A 222 -4.31 -14.24 19.64
C CYS A 222 -3.38 -15.41 19.33
N VAL A 223 -2.22 -15.44 19.95
CA VAL A 223 -1.29 -16.58 19.84
C VAL A 223 -1.60 -17.59 20.94
N PRO A 224 -1.91 -18.85 20.60
CA PRO A 224 -2.09 -19.90 21.60
C PRO A 224 -0.77 -20.18 22.31
N VAL A 225 -0.84 -20.44 23.62
CA VAL A 225 0.32 -20.74 24.46
C VAL A 225 0.18 -22.14 25.02
N ILE A 226 1.21 -22.96 24.87
CA ILE A 226 1.22 -24.32 25.47
C ILE A 226 1.26 -24.23 27.00
N PRO A 227 0.61 -25.18 27.70
CA PRO A 227 0.65 -25.24 29.16
C PRO A 227 2.07 -25.26 29.74
N PRO A 228 2.31 -24.68 30.92
CA PRO A 228 3.63 -24.60 31.54
C PRO A 228 4.32 -25.98 31.73
N ASP A 229 3.57 -27.01 31.98
CA ASP A 229 4.11 -28.36 32.14
C ASP A 229 4.77 -28.93 30.89
N LEU A 230 4.33 -28.44 29.69
CA LEU A 230 4.92 -28.83 28.40
C LEU A 230 6.10 -27.96 27.99
N ARG A 231 6.43 -26.91 28.76
CA ARG A 231 7.57 -26.02 28.58
C ARG A 231 8.27 -25.72 29.90
N PRO A 232 8.76 -26.77 30.61
CA PRO A 232 9.20 -26.65 31.98
C PRO A 232 10.46 -25.78 32.10
N MET A 233 10.60 -25.15 33.28
CA MET A 233 11.83 -24.56 33.76
C MET A 233 12.31 -25.43 34.92
N VAL A 234 13.48 -26.07 34.77
CA VAL A 234 14.06 -26.95 35.75
C VAL A 234 15.32 -26.35 36.34
N GLN A 235 15.49 -26.50 37.65
CA GLN A 235 16.70 -26.09 38.33
C GLN A 235 17.75 -27.22 38.21
N LEU A 236 18.93 -26.83 37.71
CA LEU A 236 20.10 -27.71 37.64
C LEU A 236 20.92 -27.62 38.91
N ASP A 237 21.77 -28.64 39.12
CA ASP A 237 22.78 -28.61 40.19
C ASP A 237 23.63 -27.37 40.10
N GLY A 238 23.83 -26.65 41.23
CA GLY A 238 24.53 -25.38 41.27
C GLY A 238 23.67 -24.12 41.03
N GLY A 239 22.34 -24.23 41.15
CA GLY A 239 21.40 -23.09 41.16
C GLY A 239 21.14 -22.46 39.79
N ARG A 240 21.61 -23.04 38.67
CA ARG A 240 21.28 -22.60 37.33
C ARG A 240 19.92 -23.19 36.90
N PHE A 241 19.18 -22.41 36.09
CA PHE A 241 17.93 -22.88 35.50
C PHE A 241 18.14 -23.25 34.05
N ALA A 242 17.63 -24.43 33.65
CA ALA A 242 17.40 -24.77 32.25
C ALA A 242 15.93 -24.55 31.92
N THR A 243 15.68 -23.89 30.81
CA THR A 243 14.32 -23.59 30.33
C THR A 243 14.15 -24.06 28.90
N SER A 244 12.91 -24.42 28.56
CA SER A 244 12.55 -24.73 27.18
C SER A 244 12.75 -23.47 26.26
N ASP A 245 13.25 -23.68 25.04
CA ASP A 245 13.37 -22.65 24.02
C ASP A 245 12.03 -21.95 23.72
N LEU A 246 10.92 -22.64 23.93
CA LEU A 246 9.58 -22.09 23.76
C LEU A 246 9.31 -20.92 24.71
N ASN A 247 9.85 -20.94 25.94
CA ASN A 247 9.70 -19.84 26.88
C ASN A 247 10.40 -18.58 26.37
N ASP A 248 11.55 -18.71 25.71
CA ASP A 248 12.25 -17.57 25.11
C ASP A 248 11.48 -17.03 23.90
N LEU A 249 10.91 -17.89 23.05
CA LEU A 249 10.08 -17.48 21.95
C LEU A 249 8.85 -16.69 22.41
N TYR A 250 8.09 -17.19 23.40
CA TYR A 250 6.95 -16.47 23.96
C TYR A 250 7.36 -15.13 24.57
N ARG A 251 8.49 -15.08 25.31
CA ARG A 251 9.02 -13.86 25.87
C ARG A 251 9.33 -12.82 24.78
N ARG A 252 9.91 -13.24 23.66
CA ARG A 252 10.17 -12.36 22.52
C ARG A 252 8.90 -11.83 21.90
N VAL A 253 7.87 -12.66 21.74
CA VAL A 253 6.56 -12.25 21.22
C VAL A 253 5.92 -11.22 22.15
N ILE A 254 5.88 -11.49 23.46
CA ILE A 254 5.33 -10.56 24.46
C ILE A 254 6.07 -9.21 24.45
N ASN A 255 7.40 -9.23 24.43
CA ASN A 255 8.19 -8.01 24.41
C ASN A 255 7.96 -7.16 23.17
N ARG A 256 7.84 -7.80 21.98
CA ARG A 256 7.51 -7.10 20.73
C ARG A 256 6.09 -6.54 20.78
N ASN A 257 5.14 -7.32 21.25
CA ASN A 257 3.75 -6.91 21.39
C ASN A 257 3.61 -5.68 22.32
N ASN A 258 4.26 -5.72 23.49
CA ASN A 258 4.27 -4.61 24.43
C ASN A 258 4.97 -3.36 23.87
N ARG A 259 6.02 -3.55 23.07
CA ARG A 259 6.70 -2.43 22.37
C ARG A 259 5.76 -1.81 21.34
N LEU A 260 5.08 -2.63 20.53
CA LEU A 260 4.09 -2.16 19.57
C LEU A 260 2.96 -1.40 20.24
N LYS A 261 2.40 -1.96 21.35
CA LYS A 261 1.37 -1.28 22.14
C LYS A 261 1.81 0.12 22.56
N ARG A 262 3.03 0.25 23.10
CA ARG A 262 3.56 1.54 23.51
C ARG A 262 3.69 2.53 22.34
N LEU A 263 4.10 2.05 21.17
CA LEU A 263 4.21 2.91 19.98
C LEU A 263 2.84 3.39 19.51
N VAL A 264 1.85 2.50 19.51
CA VAL A 264 0.45 2.85 19.18
C VAL A 264 -0.12 3.86 20.17
N ASP A 265 0.06 3.63 21.47
CA ASP A 265 -0.39 4.54 22.53
C ASP A 265 0.25 5.93 22.44
N LEU A 266 1.46 6.02 21.90
CA LEU A 266 2.18 7.29 21.66
C LEU A 266 1.82 7.94 20.32
N GLY A 267 0.95 7.34 19.52
CA GLY A 267 0.56 7.85 18.20
C GLY A 267 1.71 7.86 17.19
N ALA A 268 2.63 6.90 17.29
CA ALA A 268 3.71 6.77 16.31
C ALA A 268 3.14 6.55 14.90
N PRO A 269 3.79 7.10 13.83
CA PRO A 269 3.35 6.86 12.45
C PRO A 269 3.32 5.37 12.13
N GLU A 270 2.33 4.95 11.37
CA GLU A 270 2.30 3.61 10.77
C GLU A 270 3.44 3.53 9.73
N ILE A 271 4.38 2.63 9.96
CA ILE A 271 5.47 2.30 9.04
C ILE A 271 5.39 0.83 8.73
#